data_e64b334e81845bfcd1d32108a1e677d7
#
_entry.id   e64b334e81845bfcd1d32108a1e677d7
#
_cell.length_a   1.000
_cell.length_b   1.000
_cell.length_c   1.000
_cell.angle_alpha   90.00
_cell.angle_beta   90.00
_cell.angle_gamma   90.00
#
_symmetry.space_group_name_H-M   'P 1'
#
loop_
_entity.id
_entity.type
_entity.pdbx_description
1 polymer ?
#
loop_
_entity_poly.entity_id
_entity_poly.type
_entity_poly.pdbx_seq_one_letter_code
_entity_poly.pdbx_strand_id
1 'polypeptide(L)'
;MITTKGYRQVLQIARSFVPGGLGGWVIYNKSDPLAPLSLTIEADERISARGEVLSKLKVGQLAKDIKELSNKGVEAITVSLINSFANDKHEKQIRSVIRKKKLLPKIPVSLSSEVVPEMQEYERTITTVANSYVRPKVAEYVKNLQKGLKRRMKDVKLRILRSDGGLASAKASSDSPVNLLMSGPAGGVSGAIWIAKQAGFENLMTFDMGGTSTDVSLVKNGVAEQTRETSVGDVTVRASSVDVRTVGAGGGSIAHVPELTGALRVGPQSAGAAPGPASYDKGGTEPTVTDANVVLGYIPAEHVALGGDKDWKIRKDLAEESIKPVAKALGLSVKQTAAGIVDIVNENMYGALRLVSVEKGYDPRDFALIGFGGAGPLHANALGKLTSSWPVIIPPGPGVLCAYGDVSTNIQDESSMSFIRRFSHTNKKEVVKIFEDLAKKASKTLDAEGVSKSKRTTSYQVDLRYLGQGLTINVDFELSELKKKGLDAIGDKFDELHEQLFTFSLDEEKELVNLRAVVKDQALSLKAPSVKKGGPKPSKDSVIDDGAKVFMDGKESKSHDL
;
A
#
# COMPACT_ATOMS: atom_id res chain seq x y z
N MET A 1 23.69 -11.69 0.78
CA MET A 1 23.38 -11.32 -0.62
C MET A 1 24.49 -11.82 -1.54
N ILE A 2 24.16 -12.22 -2.77
CA ILE A 2 25.12 -12.59 -3.84
C ILE A 2 24.92 -11.62 -4.99
N THR A 3 25.98 -10.93 -5.40
CA THR A 3 25.94 -9.95 -6.49
C THR A 3 27.13 -10.12 -7.45
N THR A 4 27.09 -9.47 -8.60
CA THR A 4 28.21 -9.48 -9.57
C THR A 4 29.45 -8.84 -8.95
N LYS A 5 30.64 -9.38 -9.24
CA LYS A 5 31.93 -8.85 -8.80
C LYS A 5 32.09 -7.36 -9.17
N GLY A 6 32.50 -6.54 -8.19
CA GLY A 6 32.61 -5.09 -8.30
C GLY A 6 31.34 -4.31 -7.90
N TYR A 7 30.23 -5.01 -7.53
CA TYR A 7 28.96 -4.37 -7.15
C TYR A 7 28.50 -4.66 -5.71
N ARG A 8 29.42 -5.10 -4.86
CA ARG A 8 29.15 -5.50 -3.48
C ARG A 8 28.47 -4.39 -2.66
N GLN A 9 28.75 -3.14 -2.98
CA GLN A 9 28.29 -1.96 -2.24
C GLN A 9 26.99 -1.34 -2.81
N VAL A 10 26.27 -2.01 -3.68
CA VAL A 10 25.06 -1.47 -4.34
C VAL A 10 24.03 -0.95 -3.34
N LEU A 11 23.83 -1.63 -2.21
CA LEU A 11 22.87 -1.23 -1.18
C LEU A 11 23.39 -0.07 -0.32
N GLN A 12 24.71 0.02 -0.08
CA GLN A 12 25.33 1.10 0.69
C GLN A 12 25.33 2.41 -0.10
N ILE A 13 25.67 2.33 -1.40
CA ILE A 13 25.66 3.51 -2.28
C ILE A 13 24.22 3.98 -2.48
N ALA A 14 23.28 3.08 -2.79
CA ALA A 14 21.87 3.35 -3.04
C ALA A 14 21.66 4.49 -4.07
N ARG A 15 20.66 5.35 -3.83
CA ARG A 15 20.40 6.56 -4.61
C ARG A 15 20.89 7.80 -3.85
N SER A 16 21.34 8.81 -4.58
CA SER A 16 21.76 10.10 -4.02
C SER A 16 20.55 10.99 -3.67
N PHE A 17 19.48 10.39 -3.17
CA PHE A 17 18.30 11.12 -2.72
C PHE A 17 18.34 11.27 -1.20
N VAL A 18 18.14 12.50 -0.74
CA VAL A 18 18.07 12.84 0.68
C VAL A 18 16.74 13.56 0.94
N PRO A 19 15.90 13.04 1.83
CA PRO A 19 14.67 13.73 2.22
C PRO A 19 14.94 15.11 2.79
N GLY A 20 14.09 16.10 2.47
CA GLY A 20 14.23 17.47 2.98
C GLY A 20 15.13 18.40 2.17
N GLY A 21 15.52 18.02 0.94
CA GLY A 21 16.31 18.84 0.04
C GLY A 21 17.73 19.13 0.56
N LEU A 22 18.28 20.31 0.24
CA LEU A 22 19.67 20.67 0.63
C LEU A 22 19.92 20.63 2.13
N GLY A 23 18.94 21.02 2.96
CA GLY A 23 19.05 20.96 4.42
C GLY A 23 19.14 19.55 4.98
N GLY A 24 18.55 18.58 4.29
CA GLY A 24 18.57 17.17 4.69
C GLY A 24 19.98 16.55 4.65
N TRP A 25 20.87 17.00 3.78
CA TRP A 25 22.23 16.48 3.66
C TRP A 25 23.06 16.61 4.94
N VAL A 26 22.73 17.55 5.81
CA VAL A 26 23.47 17.83 7.04
C VAL A 26 23.09 16.87 8.18
N ILE A 27 21.83 16.37 8.19
CA ILE A 27 21.26 15.62 9.32
C ILE A 27 20.76 14.22 8.94
N TYR A 28 20.78 13.87 7.65
CA TYR A 28 20.26 12.59 7.19
C TYR A 28 21.24 11.45 7.49
N ASN A 29 20.87 10.58 8.43
CA ASN A 29 21.54 9.31 8.66
C ASN A 29 20.80 8.21 7.88
N LYS A 30 21.50 7.61 6.92
CA LYS A 30 21.00 6.45 6.19
C LYS A 30 20.87 5.25 7.11
N SER A 31 19.74 4.56 7.04
CA SER A 31 19.55 3.31 7.77
C SER A 31 20.53 2.23 7.30
N ASP A 32 20.87 1.30 8.19
CA ASP A 32 21.69 0.16 7.84
C ASP A 32 20.99 -0.69 6.75
N PRO A 33 21.74 -1.12 5.71
CA PRO A 33 21.18 -1.94 4.66
C PRO A 33 20.60 -3.26 5.19
N LEU A 34 19.40 -3.65 4.70
CA LEU A 34 18.74 -4.91 5.07
C LEU A 34 19.63 -6.16 4.85
N ALA A 35 20.56 -6.10 3.89
CA ALA A 35 21.60 -7.10 3.71
C ALA A 35 22.97 -6.46 4.06
N PRO A 36 23.57 -6.79 5.22
CA PRO A 36 24.84 -6.24 5.64
C PRO A 36 25.97 -6.55 4.66
N LEU A 37 26.93 -5.62 4.51
CA LEU A 37 28.09 -5.79 3.62
C LEU A 37 28.92 -7.03 4.01
N SER A 38 29.02 -7.34 5.30
CA SER A 38 29.71 -8.53 5.83
C SER A 38 29.07 -9.87 5.40
N LEU A 39 27.79 -9.84 5.03
CA LEU A 39 27.04 -11.00 4.49
C LEU A 39 26.81 -10.91 2.99
N THR A 40 27.49 -9.98 2.30
CA THR A 40 27.41 -9.83 0.84
C THR A 40 28.68 -10.41 0.20
N ILE A 41 28.50 -11.36 -0.72
CA ILE A 41 29.55 -12.02 -1.48
C ILE A 41 29.41 -11.74 -2.98
N GLU A 42 30.49 -11.90 -3.70
CA GLU A 42 30.59 -11.59 -5.12
C GLU A 42 30.63 -12.85 -5.98
N ALA A 43 29.91 -12.83 -7.09
CA ALA A 43 29.95 -13.82 -8.14
C ALA A 43 30.82 -13.31 -9.29
N ASP A 44 31.87 -14.02 -9.64
CA ASP A 44 32.72 -13.70 -10.80
C ASP A 44 32.00 -14.18 -12.08
N GLU A 45 31.29 -13.27 -12.69
CA GLU A 45 30.46 -13.47 -13.88
C GLU A 45 30.15 -12.12 -14.55
N ARG A 46 29.67 -12.11 -15.80
CA ARG A 46 29.17 -10.89 -16.45
C ARG A 46 28.16 -11.19 -17.54
N ILE A 47 27.02 -10.49 -17.47
CA ILE A 47 26.01 -10.38 -18.54
C ILE A 47 26.05 -8.96 -19.09
N SER A 48 25.96 -8.80 -20.42
CA SER A 48 25.81 -7.49 -21.07
C SER A 48 24.39 -6.94 -20.90
N ALA A 49 24.20 -5.65 -21.15
CA ALA A 49 22.87 -5.02 -21.16
C ALA A 49 21.91 -5.63 -22.21
N ARG A 50 22.47 -6.30 -23.22
CA ARG A 50 21.71 -7.03 -24.27
C ARG A 50 21.45 -8.50 -23.93
N GLY A 51 21.88 -8.97 -22.75
CA GLY A 51 21.69 -10.35 -22.29
C GLY A 51 22.78 -11.34 -22.77
N GLU A 52 23.86 -10.87 -23.39
CA GLU A 52 24.97 -11.72 -23.82
C GLU A 52 25.84 -12.14 -22.64
N VAL A 53 26.34 -13.35 -22.63
CA VAL A 53 27.27 -13.82 -21.60
C VAL A 53 28.69 -13.36 -21.96
N LEU A 54 29.15 -12.30 -21.32
CA LEU A 54 30.50 -11.77 -21.48
C LEU A 54 31.54 -12.57 -20.68
N SER A 55 31.18 -13.02 -19.47
CA SER A 55 32.00 -13.88 -18.63
C SER A 55 31.14 -14.97 -18.00
N LYS A 56 31.55 -16.24 -18.16
CA LYS A 56 30.85 -17.38 -17.55
C LYS A 56 31.00 -17.34 -16.01
N LEU A 57 29.97 -17.77 -15.30
CA LEU A 57 29.98 -17.88 -13.85
C LEU A 57 31.05 -18.83 -13.34
N LYS A 58 31.99 -18.37 -12.52
CA LYS A 58 33.01 -19.18 -11.85
C LYS A 58 32.46 -19.78 -10.54
N VAL A 59 32.03 -21.03 -10.59
CA VAL A 59 31.31 -21.70 -9.50
C VAL A 59 32.21 -22.11 -8.32
N GLY A 60 33.51 -22.36 -8.58
CA GLY A 60 34.40 -22.95 -7.58
C GLY A 60 34.55 -22.11 -6.29
N GLN A 61 34.98 -20.86 -6.43
CA GLN A 61 35.16 -19.94 -5.30
C GLN A 61 33.78 -19.58 -4.69
N LEU A 62 32.80 -19.25 -5.52
CA LEU A 62 31.46 -18.90 -5.05
C LEU A 62 30.85 -19.99 -4.13
N ALA A 63 31.07 -21.27 -4.45
CA ALA A 63 30.56 -22.37 -3.62
C ALA A 63 31.24 -22.43 -2.24
N LYS A 64 32.52 -22.03 -2.15
CA LYS A 64 33.24 -21.92 -0.85
C LYS A 64 32.66 -20.76 -0.04
N ASP A 65 32.51 -19.59 -0.65
CA ASP A 65 32.00 -18.39 0.00
C ASP A 65 30.56 -18.61 0.51
N ILE A 66 29.70 -19.28 -0.26
CA ILE A 66 28.35 -19.66 0.17
C ILE A 66 28.39 -20.62 1.37
N LYS A 67 29.34 -21.56 1.39
CA LYS A 67 29.51 -22.47 2.53
C LYS A 67 29.94 -21.72 3.79
N GLU A 68 30.77 -20.70 3.67
CA GLU A 68 31.18 -19.86 4.79
C GLU A 68 30.00 -19.07 5.37
N LEU A 69 29.07 -18.59 4.53
CA LEU A 69 27.84 -17.93 4.99
C LEU A 69 26.96 -18.84 5.86
N SER A 70 27.02 -20.17 5.68
CA SER A 70 26.25 -21.11 6.51
C SER A 70 26.59 -21.04 7.99
N ASN A 71 27.83 -20.66 8.31
CA ASN A 71 28.30 -20.53 9.68
C ASN A 71 27.92 -19.18 10.34
N LYS A 72 27.34 -18.26 9.56
CA LYS A 72 26.98 -16.90 10.00
C LYS A 72 25.49 -16.74 10.32
N GLY A 73 24.72 -17.82 10.43
CA GLY A 73 23.32 -17.78 10.83
C GLY A 73 22.37 -17.14 9.80
N VAL A 74 22.71 -17.21 8.50
CA VAL A 74 21.86 -16.64 7.45
C VAL A 74 20.54 -17.41 7.32
N GLU A 75 19.42 -16.70 7.22
CA GLU A 75 18.06 -17.26 7.14
C GLU A 75 17.47 -17.23 5.72
N ALA A 76 18.01 -16.39 4.84
CA ALA A 76 17.59 -16.28 3.43
C ALA A 76 18.76 -15.84 2.55
N ILE A 77 18.68 -16.16 1.26
CA ILE A 77 19.67 -15.73 0.25
C ILE A 77 18.98 -14.93 -0.84
N THR A 78 19.54 -13.75 -1.10
CA THR A 78 19.24 -12.97 -2.30
C THR A 78 20.34 -13.18 -3.33
N VAL A 79 19.95 -13.45 -4.58
CA VAL A 79 20.83 -13.40 -5.74
C VAL A 79 20.37 -12.26 -6.65
N SER A 80 21.20 -11.25 -6.80
CA SER A 80 20.93 -10.08 -7.65
C SER A 80 22.18 -9.75 -8.46
N LEU A 81 22.19 -10.18 -9.72
CA LEU A 81 23.30 -9.98 -10.63
C LEU A 81 23.02 -8.86 -11.61
N ILE A 82 24.09 -8.20 -12.05
CA ILE A 82 23.98 -7.11 -13.03
C ILE A 82 23.42 -7.66 -14.35
N ASN A 83 22.43 -6.93 -14.91
CA ASN A 83 21.74 -7.28 -16.16
C ASN A 83 21.00 -8.64 -16.14
N SER A 84 20.76 -9.24 -14.98
CA SER A 84 20.01 -10.51 -14.89
C SER A 84 18.55 -10.38 -15.36
N PHE A 85 17.99 -9.18 -15.42
CA PHE A 85 16.68 -8.91 -16.02
C PHE A 85 16.67 -9.24 -17.54
N ALA A 86 17.80 -9.06 -18.23
CA ALA A 86 17.96 -9.39 -19.64
C ALA A 86 18.31 -10.87 -19.87
N ASN A 87 19.06 -11.50 -18.95
CA ASN A 87 19.41 -12.92 -19.01
C ASN A 87 19.64 -13.50 -17.60
N ASP A 88 18.71 -14.31 -17.14
CA ASP A 88 18.68 -14.89 -15.80
C ASP A 88 19.53 -16.16 -15.61
N LYS A 89 20.27 -16.57 -16.64
CA LYS A 89 21.02 -17.84 -16.68
C LYS A 89 21.93 -18.03 -15.47
N HIS A 90 22.72 -17.01 -15.11
CA HIS A 90 23.67 -17.11 -14.01
C HIS A 90 22.97 -17.14 -12.64
N GLU A 91 21.90 -16.39 -12.43
CA GLU A 91 21.12 -16.47 -11.18
C GLU A 91 20.50 -17.85 -10.99
N LYS A 92 19.89 -18.42 -12.03
CA LYS A 92 19.37 -19.79 -12.02
C LYS A 92 20.47 -20.82 -11.78
N GLN A 93 21.67 -20.61 -12.36
CA GLN A 93 22.82 -21.47 -12.12
C GLN A 93 23.27 -21.42 -10.67
N ILE A 94 23.36 -20.25 -10.04
CA ILE A 94 23.71 -20.10 -8.62
C ILE A 94 22.70 -20.85 -7.74
N ARG A 95 21.41 -20.66 -7.94
CA ARG A 95 20.37 -21.40 -7.20
C ARG A 95 20.49 -22.92 -7.39
N SER A 96 20.80 -23.37 -8.60
CA SER A 96 21.03 -24.79 -8.88
C SER A 96 22.24 -25.32 -8.13
N VAL A 97 23.34 -24.57 -8.06
CA VAL A 97 24.56 -24.93 -7.31
C VAL A 97 24.26 -25.06 -5.81
N ILE A 98 23.55 -24.09 -5.23
CA ILE A 98 23.15 -24.11 -3.81
C ILE A 98 22.35 -25.38 -3.49
N ARG A 99 21.38 -25.73 -4.34
CA ARG A 99 20.51 -26.90 -4.17
C ARG A 99 21.24 -28.22 -4.38
N LYS A 100 21.94 -28.37 -5.51
CA LYS A 100 22.63 -29.61 -5.88
C LYS A 100 23.75 -29.98 -4.92
N LYS A 101 24.53 -28.98 -4.49
CA LYS A 101 25.63 -29.19 -3.52
C LYS A 101 25.16 -29.19 -2.06
N LYS A 102 23.85 -29.03 -1.82
CA LYS A 102 23.25 -28.95 -0.48
C LYS A 102 23.98 -27.98 0.45
N LEU A 103 24.45 -26.85 -0.10
CA LEU A 103 25.24 -25.86 0.65
C LEU A 103 24.40 -25.23 1.77
N LEU A 104 23.11 -24.92 1.49
CA LEU A 104 22.15 -24.33 2.39
C LEU A 104 20.76 -24.94 2.11
N PRO A 105 20.51 -26.22 2.48
CA PRO A 105 19.38 -27.00 1.95
C PRO A 105 17.99 -26.50 2.37
N LYS A 106 17.89 -25.81 3.51
CA LYS A 106 16.61 -25.35 4.07
C LYS A 106 16.37 -23.84 3.88
N ILE A 107 17.36 -23.12 3.37
CA ILE A 107 17.31 -21.67 3.27
C ILE A 107 16.65 -21.24 1.94
N PRO A 108 15.65 -20.35 1.96
CA PRO A 108 15.02 -19.83 0.75
C PRO A 108 16.00 -18.98 -0.05
N VAL A 109 15.95 -19.13 -1.38
CA VAL A 109 16.75 -18.36 -2.31
C VAL A 109 15.81 -17.56 -3.21
N SER A 110 15.93 -16.24 -3.19
CA SER A 110 15.21 -15.33 -4.07
C SER A 110 16.13 -14.85 -5.18
N LEU A 111 15.68 -14.91 -6.43
CA LEU A 111 16.39 -14.41 -7.59
C LEU A 111 15.79 -13.09 -8.04
N SER A 112 16.62 -12.10 -8.32
CA SER A 112 16.13 -10.78 -8.72
C SER A 112 15.38 -10.82 -10.05
N SER A 113 15.77 -11.68 -10.95
CA SER A 113 15.09 -11.93 -12.23
C SER A 113 13.69 -12.57 -12.11
N GLU A 114 13.35 -13.12 -10.94
CA GLU A 114 12.01 -13.67 -10.66
C GLU A 114 11.15 -12.70 -9.83
N VAL A 115 11.76 -11.93 -8.92
CA VAL A 115 11.07 -11.00 -8.05
C VAL A 115 10.74 -9.70 -8.79
N VAL A 116 11.73 -9.10 -9.47
CA VAL A 116 11.57 -7.87 -10.28
C VAL A 116 12.39 -8.00 -11.55
N PRO A 117 11.83 -8.54 -12.64
CA PRO A 117 12.54 -8.71 -13.92
C PRO A 117 12.66 -7.39 -14.69
N GLU A 118 13.06 -6.33 -14.01
CA GLU A 118 13.16 -4.98 -14.53
C GLU A 118 14.58 -4.44 -14.37
N MET A 119 14.97 -3.49 -15.23
CA MET A 119 16.24 -2.80 -15.09
C MET A 119 16.23 -1.89 -13.84
N GLN A 120 17.34 -1.21 -13.61
CA GLN A 120 17.68 -0.42 -12.43
C GLN A 120 18.13 -1.30 -11.26
N GLU A 121 19.44 -1.41 -11.16
CA GLU A 121 20.09 -2.42 -10.33
C GLU A 121 19.86 -2.22 -8.84
N TYR A 122 19.79 -0.97 -8.37
CA TYR A 122 19.51 -0.70 -6.97
C TYR A 122 18.07 -1.12 -6.59
N GLU A 123 17.07 -0.66 -7.34
CA GLU A 123 15.66 -0.93 -7.07
C GLU A 123 15.36 -2.45 -7.15
N ARG A 124 15.92 -3.12 -8.15
CA ARG A 124 15.80 -4.56 -8.30
C ARG A 124 16.46 -5.31 -7.13
N THR A 125 17.65 -4.86 -6.72
CA THR A 125 18.38 -5.47 -5.61
C THR A 125 17.67 -5.25 -4.29
N ILE A 126 17.30 -4.00 -3.95
CA ILE A 126 16.64 -3.70 -2.67
C ILE A 126 15.29 -4.41 -2.54
N THR A 127 14.50 -4.48 -3.63
CA THR A 127 13.24 -5.21 -3.65
C THR A 127 13.43 -6.70 -3.40
N THR A 128 14.45 -7.30 -4.04
CA THR A 128 14.74 -8.73 -3.85
C THR A 128 15.29 -9.02 -2.45
N VAL A 129 16.06 -8.10 -1.88
CA VAL A 129 16.54 -8.20 -0.50
C VAL A 129 15.39 -8.08 0.48
N ALA A 130 14.49 -7.11 0.30
CA ALA A 130 13.28 -6.96 1.12
C ALA A 130 12.42 -8.23 1.05
N ASN A 131 12.23 -8.80 -0.16
CA ASN A 131 11.55 -10.09 -0.33
C ASN A 131 12.22 -11.19 0.51
N SER A 132 13.53 -11.32 0.41
CA SER A 132 14.29 -12.34 1.15
C SER A 132 14.23 -12.11 2.66
N TYR A 133 14.25 -10.86 3.11
CA TYR A 133 14.21 -10.47 4.52
C TYR A 133 12.91 -10.90 5.20
N VAL A 134 11.77 -10.66 4.58
CA VAL A 134 10.46 -11.01 5.17
C VAL A 134 10.05 -12.47 4.91
N ARG A 135 10.63 -13.12 3.90
CA ARG A 135 10.23 -14.45 3.41
C ARG A 135 10.20 -15.55 4.47
N PRO A 136 11.19 -15.71 5.36
CA PRO A 136 11.17 -16.78 6.35
C PRO A 136 9.96 -16.68 7.29
N LYS A 137 9.67 -15.47 7.79
CA LYS A 137 8.55 -15.22 8.71
C LYS A 137 7.19 -15.36 8.03
N VAL A 138 7.04 -14.79 6.83
CA VAL A 138 5.79 -14.90 6.07
C VAL A 138 5.51 -16.35 5.67
N ALA A 139 6.53 -17.09 5.20
CA ALA A 139 6.36 -18.49 4.83
C ALA A 139 5.98 -19.36 6.04
N GLU A 140 6.55 -19.11 7.21
CA GLU A 140 6.17 -19.78 8.46
C GLU A 140 4.72 -19.46 8.85
N TYR A 141 4.35 -18.18 8.84
CA TYR A 141 2.99 -17.72 9.13
C TYR A 141 1.96 -18.39 8.21
N VAL A 142 2.17 -18.31 6.89
CA VAL A 142 1.28 -18.90 5.88
C VAL A 142 1.14 -20.42 6.08
N LYS A 143 2.26 -21.11 6.34
CA LYS A 143 2.25 -22.55 6.62
C LYS A 143 1.44 -22.90 7.88
N ASN A 144 1.60 -22.13 8.95
CA ASN A 144 0.87 -22.34 10.20
C ASN A 144 -0.63 -22.06 10.00
N LEU A 145 -0.98 -21.01 9.28
CA LEU A 145 -2.37 -20.68 8.93
C LEU A 145 -3.02 -21.79 8.09
N GLN A 146 -2.34 -22.28 7.05
CA GLN A 146 -2.82 -23.41 6.24
C GLN A 146 -3.04 -24.67 7.10
N LYS A 147 -2.10 -24.98 8.01
CA LYS A 147 -2.22 -26.13 8.90
C LYS A 147 -3.40 -26.00 9.86
N GLY A 148 -3.63 -24.80 10.41
CA GLY A 148 -4.77 -24.50 11.29
C GLY A 148 -6.11 -24.65 10.57
N LEU A 149 -6.22 -24.10 9.36
CA LEU A 149 -7.43 -24.19 8.54
C LEU A 149 -7.75 -25.62 8.11
N LYS A 150 -6.76 -26.39 7.62
CA LYS A 150 -6.95 -27.79 7.21
C LYS A 150 -7.44 -28.71 8.34
N ARG A 151 -7.15 -28.38 9.61
CA ARG A 151 -7.67 -29.12 10.76
C ARG A 151 -9.16 -28.91 10.99
N ARG A 152 -9.68 -27.75 10.61
CA ARG A 152 -11.07 -27.33 10.82
C ARG A 152 -11.96 -27.55 9.59
N MET A 153 -11.38 -27.43 8.40
CA MET A 153 -12.09 -27.45 7.13
C MET A 153 -11.34 -28.34 6.13
N LYS A 154 -12.01 -29.33 5.57
CA LYS A 154 -11.48 -30.12 4.45
C LYS A 154 -11.47 -29.26 3.18
N ASP A 155 -10.50 -29.46 2.30
CA ASP A 155 -10.40 -28.84 0.97
C ASP A 155 -10.42 -27.30 0.92
N VAL A 156 -10.06 -26.63 2.03
CA VAL A 156 -9.96 -25.17 2.08
C VAL A 156 -8.76 -24.66 1.26
N LYS A 157 -9.02 -23.70 0.38
CA LYS A 157 -7.99 -22.96 -0.36
C LYS A 157 -7.73 -21.64 0.34
N LEU A 158 -6.53 -21.49 0.90
CA LEU A 158 -6.08 -20.23 1.48
C LEU A 158 -5.56 -19.32 0.38
N ARG A 159 -6.11 -18.12 0.31
CA ARG A 159 -5.63 -17.01 -0.51
C ARG A 159 -5.29 -15.85 0.37
N ILE A 160 -4.35 -15.03 -0.05
CA ILE A 160 -3.83 -13.90 0.71
C ILE A 160 -3.90 -12.66 -0.18
N LEU A 161 -4.39 -11.57 0.36
CA LEU A 161 -4.47 -10.29 -0.35
C LEU A 161 -3.06 -9.75 -0.60
N ARG A 162 -2.85 -9.23 -1.80
CA ARG A 162 -1.63 -8.53 -2.23
C ARG A 162 -1.80 -7.02 -2.11
N SER A 163 -0.68 -6.33 -2.12
CA SER A 163 -0.64 -4.86 -2.10
C SER A 163 -1.36 -4.21 -3.29
N ASP A 164 -1.43 -4.88 -4.43
CA ASP A 164 -2.13 -4.43 -5.64
C ASP A 164 -3.66 -4.66 -5.61
N GLY A 165 -4.18 -5.13 -4.48
CA GLY A 165 -5.60 -5.42 -4.30
C GLY A 165 -6.06 -6.76 -4.89
N GLY A 166 -5.16 -7.61 -5.39
CA GLY A 166 -5.47 -8.94 -5.88
C GLY A 166 -5.21 -10.05 -4.87
N LEU A 167 -5.82 -11.21 -5.07
CA LEU A 167 -5.57 -12.40 -4.27
C LEU A 167 -4.48 -13.27 -4.90
N ALA A 168 -3.53 -13.71 -4.07
CA ALA A 168 -2.51 -14.69 -4.43
C ALA A 168 -2.74 -16.02 -3.70
N SER A 169 -2.22 -17.11 -4.29
CA SER A 169 -2.16 -18.40 -3.58
C SER A 169 -1.21 -18.32 -2.39
N ALA A 170 -1.43 -19.18 -1.40
CA ALA A 170 -0.54 -19.31 -0.26
C ALA A 170 0.92 -19.58 -0.65
N LYS A 171 1.13 -20.33 -1.76
CA LYS A 171 2.47 -20.58 -2.30
C LYS A 171 3.09 -19.31 -2.87
N ALA A 172 2.38 -18.58 -3.73
CA ALA A 172 2.88 -17.34 -4.33
C ALA A 172 3.20 -16.29 -3.24
N SER A 173 2.34 -16.17 -2.22
CA SER A 173 2.55 -15.29 -1.07
C SER A 173 3.80 -15.66 -0.25
N SER A 174 4.09 -16.95 -0.10
CA SER A 174 5.30 -17.43 0.57
C SER A 174 6.57 -17.25 -0.27
N ASP A 175 6.47 -17.32 -1.60
CA ASP A 175 7.62 -17.17 -2.49
C ASP A 175 7.98 -15.70 -2.76
N SER A 176 6.97 -14.82 -2.84
CA SER A 176 7.13 -13.39 -3.15
C SER A 176 6.37 -12.50 -2.15
N PRO A 177 6.72 -12.54 -0.85
CA PRO A 177 6.02 -11.77 0.18
C PRO A 177 6.19 -10.26 0.06
N VAL A 178 7.13 -9.76 -0.72
CA VAL A 178 7.26 -8.32 -1.00
C VAL A 178 5.97 -7.73 -1.59
N ASN A 179 5.17 -8.54 -2.27
CA ASN A 179 3.87 -8.12 -2.81
C ASN A 179 2.74 -8.02 -1.75
N LEU A 180 3.05 -8.22 -0.47
CA LEU A 180 2.07 -8.18 0.63
C LEU A 180 2.26 -6.98 1.57
N LEU A 181 3.27 -6.13 1.33
CA LEU A 181 3.72 -5.09 2.27
C LEU A 181 2.63 -4.08 2.65
N MET A 182 1.73 -3.75 1.73
CA MET A 182 0.62 -2.80 1.93
C MET A 182 -0.74 -3.47 1.65
N SER A 183 -0.89 -4.76 1.96
CA SER A 183 -2.13 -5.49 1.66
C SER A 183 -3.31 -5.08 2.52
N GLY A 184 -3.10 -4.65 3.77
CA GLY A 184 -4.18 -4.18 4.65
C GLY A 184 -4.94 -2.99 4.05
N PRO A 185 -4.28 -1.85 3.76
CA PRO A 185 -4.91 -0.72 3.08
C PRO A 185 -5.57 -1.09 1.76
N ALA A 186 -4.95 -1.97 0.95
CA ALA A 186 -5.53 -2.43 -0.31
C ALA A 186 -6.88 -3.16 -0.11
N GLY A 187 -7.03 -3.92 0.99
CA GLY A 187 -8.31 -4.53 1.37
C GLY A 187 -9.38 -3.49 1.68
N GLY A 188 -9.02 -2.44 2.41
CA GLY A 188 -9.93 -1.33 2.70
C GLY A 188 -10.45 -0.65 1.43
N VAL A 189 -9.54 -0.32 0.49
CA VAL A 189 -9.92 0.29 -0.79
C VAL A 189 -10.78 -0.66 -1.63
N SER A 190 -10.46 -1.96 -1.68
CA SER A 190 -11.28 -2.95 -2.39
C SER A 190 -12.69 -3.05 -1.80
N GLY A 191 -12.82 -3.02 -0.47
CA GLY A 191 -14.12 -2.99 0.21
C GLY A 191 -14.90 -1.69 -0.06
N ALA A 192 -14.21 -0.57 -0.10
CA ALA A 192 -14.80 0.73 -0.44
C ALA A 192 -15.35 0.75 -1.88
N ILE A 193 -14.59 0.25 -2.85
CA ILE A 193 -15.03 0.10 -4.25
C ILE A 193 -16.28 -0.79 -4.31
N TRP A 194 -16.25 -1.93 -3.62
CA TRP A 194 -17.35 -2.88 -3.64
C TRP A 194 -18.65 -2.28 -3.12
N ILE A 195 -18.61 -1.57 -1.98
CA ILE A 195 -19.80 -0.98 -1.38
C ILE A 195 -20.32 0.23 -2.16
N ALA A 196 -19.40 1.09 -2.62
CA ALA A 196 -19.76 2.30 -3.36
C ALA A 196 -20.38 1.97 -4.72
N LYS A 197 -19.89 0.94 -5.41
CA LYS A 197 -20.47 0.45 -6.66
C LYS A 197 -21.93 0.00 -6.48
N GLN A 198 -22.27 -0.61 -5.34
CA GLN A 198 -23.65 -0.96 -5.04
C GLN A 198 -24.52 0.26 -4.72
N ALA A 199 -23.93 1.34 -4.25
CA ALA A 199 -24.58 2.63 -4.07
C ALA A 199 -24.62 3.49 -5.35
N GLY A 200 -24.03 3.02 -6.47
CA GLY A 200 -24.03 3.71 -7.75
C GLY A 200 -22.90 4.72 -7.95
N PHE A 201 -21.84 4.64 -7.17
CA PHE A 201 -20.68 5.54 -7.27
C PHE A 201 -19.44 4.79 -7.74
N GLU A 202 -18.75 5.34 -8.73
CA GLU A 202 -17.52 4.77 -9.31
C GLU A 202 -16.28 5.67 -9.07
N ASN A 203 -16.47 6.95 -8.74
CA ASN A 203 -15.40 7.89 -8.41
C ASN A 203 -15.42 8.19 -6.91
N LEU A 204 -14.34 7.83 -6.20
CA LEU A 204 -14.29 7.90 -4.75
C LEU A 204 -12.94 8.45 -4.28
N MET A 205 -12.99 9.23 -3.21
CA MET A 205 -11.87 9.37 -2.29
C MET A 205 -12.16 8.52 -1.05
N THR A 206 -11.19 7.72 -0.63
CA THR A 206 -11.33 6.86 0.54
C THR A 206 -10.49 7.36 1.69
N PHE A 207 -10.96 7.22 2.92
CA PHE A 207 -10.12 7.34 4.09
C PHE A 207 -10.47 6.28 5.13
N ASP A 208 -9.43 5.58 5.59
CA ASP A 208 -9.47 4.54 6.63
C ASP A 208 -8.78 5.09 7.87
N MET A 209 -9.55 5.59 8.84
CA MET A 209 -8.98 6.09 10.08
C MET A 209 -9.03 5.03 11.16
N GLY A 210 -7.86 4.54 11.52
CA GLY A 210 -7.66 3.63 12.64
C GLY A 210 -7.27 4.34 13.93
N GLY A 211 -6.67 3.60 14.86
CA GLY A 211 -6.17 4.14 16.13
C GLY A 211 -4.87 4.94 15.99
N THR A 212 -4.04 4.69 14.98
CA THR A 212 -2.69 5.26 14.86
C THR A 212 -2.53 6.17 13.66
N SER A 213 -3.18 5.84 12.55
CA SER A 213 -3.00 6.49 11.26
C SER A 213 -4.30 6.55 10.48
N THR A 214 -4.28 7.36 9.43
CA THR A 214 -5.31 7.39 8.39
C THR A 214 -4.67 7.07 7.05
N ASP A 215 -5.27 6.13 6.33
CA ASP A 215 -4.92 5.75 4.97
C ASP A 215 -5.91 6.35 3.99
N VAL A 216 -5.42 7.09 2.99
CA VAL A 216 -6.25 7.73 1.96
C VAL A 216 -5.87 7.22 0.58
N SER A 217 -6.87 7.09 -0.31
CA SER A 217 -6.67 6.64 -1.69
C SER A 217 -7.71 7.27 -2.62
N LEU A 218 -7.41 7.28 -3.92
CA LEU A 218 -8.32 7.71 -4.97
C LEU A 218 -8.75 6.51 -5.83
N VAL A 219 -10.02 6.49 -6.18
CA VAL A 219 -10.64 5.51 -7.08
C VAL A 219 -11.31 6.25 -8.21
N LYS A 220 -10.97 5.91 -9.45
CA LYS A 220 -11.57 6.50 -10.65
C LYS A 220 -12.20 5.41 -11.51
N ASN A 221 -13.45 5.61 -11.93
CA ASN A 221 -14.19 4.64 -12.73
C ASN A 221 -14.23 3.23 -12.11
N GLY A 222 -14.33 3.14 -10.78
CA GLY A 222 -14.36 1.88 -10.05
C GLY A 222 -13.02 1.13 -9.98
N VAL A 223 -11.91 1.79 -10.34
CA VAL A 223 -10.55 1.24 -10.29
C VAL A 223 -9.69 2.09 -9.37
N ALA A 224 -9.04 1.45 -8.39
CA ALA A 224 -8.08 2.13 -7.53
C ALA A 224 -6.82 2.50 -8.33
N GLU A 225 -6.32 3.70 -8.10
CA GLU A 225 -5.02 4.06 -8.63
C GLU A 225 -3.92 3.17 -8.06
N GLN A 226 -2.91 2.89 -8.87
CA GLN A 226 -1.80 2.03 -8.49
C GLN A 226 -0.47 2.76 -8.59
N THR A 227 0.41 2.46 -7.65
CA THR A 227 1.81 2.86 -7.72
C THR A 227 2.69 1.65 -7.97
N ARG A 228 3.84 1.90 -8.60
CA ARG A 228 4.87 0.89 -8.87
C ARG A 228 5.87 0.74 -7.73
N GLU A 229 5.89 1.70 -6.85
CA GLU A 229 6.83 1.75 -5.74
C GLU A 229 6.07 1.80 -4.42
N THR A 230 6.47 0.95 -3.50
CA THR A 230 5.93 0.88 -2.15
C THR A 230 7.03 1.25 -1.17
N SER A 231 6.78 2.25 -0.34
CA SER A 231 7.72 2.66 0.70
C SER A 231 7.27 2.15 2.06
N VAL A 232 8.19 1.51 2.78
CA VAL A 232 7.98 1.05 4.16
C VAL A 232 9.18 1.53 4.99
N GLY A 233 8.97 2.50 5.85
CA GLY A 233 10.08 3.22 6.50
C GLY A 233 10.99 3.86 5.45
N ASP A 234 12.29 3.62 5.56
CA ASP A 234 13.31 4.15 4.64
C ASP A 234 13.56 3.29 3.41
N VAL A 235 12.79 2.19 3.26
CA VAL A 235 12.97 1.25 2.16
C VAL A 235 11.87 1.44 1.13
N THR A 236 12.26 1.81 -0.09
CA THR A 236 11.36 1.84 -1.25
C THR A 236 11.63 0.63 -2.13
N VAL A 237 10.60 -0.17 -2.37
CA VAL A 237 10.64 -1.39 -3.19
C VAL A 237 9.78 -1.23 -4.43
N ARG A 238 10.15 -1.92 -5.50
CA ARG A 238 9.34 -2.05 -6.71
C ARG A 238 8.38 -3.23 -6.57
N ALA A 239 7.23 -2.95 -6.00
CA ALA A 239 6.11 -3.87 -5.91
C ALA A 239 4.84 -3.08 -6.18
N SER A 240 4.02 -3.54 -7.12
CA SER A 240 2.74 -2.90 -7.42
C SER A 240 1.87 -2.88 -6.17
N SER A 241 1.34 -1.71 -5.84
CA SER A 241 0.38 -1.53 -4.75
C SER A 241 -0.72 -0.54 -5.15
N VAL A 242 -1.85 -0.65 -4.50
CA VAL A 242 -2.84 0.43 -4.50
C VAL A 242 -2.14 1.69 -3.99
N ASP A 243 -2.33 2.82 -4.67
CA ASP A 243 -1.73 4.09 -4.24
C ASP A 243 -2.47 4.60 -3.00
N VAL A 244 -1.88 4.32 -1.86
CA VAL A 244 -2.38 4.72 -0.55
C VAL A 244 -1.36 5.67 0.08
N ARG A 245 -1.86 6.79 0.59
CA ARG A 245 -1.07 7.73 1.37
C ARG A 245 -1.47 7.63 2.84
N THR A 246 -0.48 7.40 3.68
CA THR A 246 -0.68 7.28 5.12
C THR A 246 -0.26 8.56 5.83
N VAL A 247 -1.11 9.07 6.70
CA VAL A 247 -0.79 10.17 7.59
C VAL A 247 -0.91 9.72 9.05
N GLY A 248 -0.01 10.20 9.91
CA GLY A 248 -0.01 9.92 11.36
C GLY A 248 -1.14 10.66 12.09
N ALA A 249 -2.37 10.46 11.64
CA ALA A 249 -3.59 11.02 12.18
C ALA A 249 -4.56 9.86 12.47
N GLY A 250 -4.70 9.49 13.73
CA GLY A 250 -5.57 8.40 14.18
C GLY A 250 -6.23 8.73 15.52
N GLY A 251 -7.11 7.86 15.98
CA GLY A 251 -7.79 8.04 17.28
C GLY A 251 -6.84 8.16 18.47
N GLY A 252 -5.68 7.53 18.43
CA GLY A 252 -4.64 7.62 19.47
C GLY A 252 -3.60 8.71 19.24
N SER A 253 -3.73 9.58 18.23
CA SER A 253 -2.79 10.68 18.01
C SER A 253 -2.81 11.64 19.18
N ILE A 254 -1.61 11.93 19.72
CA ILE A 254 -1.43 12.71 20.96
C ILE A 254 -1.44 14.20 20.63
N ALA A 255 -2.24 14.93 21.41
CA ALA A 255 -2.27 16.39 21.36
C ALA A 255 -1.27 17.00 22.33
N HIS A 256 -0.50 18.00 21.89
CA HIS A 256 0.52 18.65 22.69
C HIS A 256 0.74 20.10 22.25
N VAL A 257 1.35 20.89 23.12
CA VAL A 257 1.75 22.28 22.85
C VAL A 257 3.26 22.38 22.99
N PRO A 258 4.04 22.41 21.88
CA PRO A 258 5.47 22.58 21.95
C PRO A 258 5.84 23.96 22.52
N GLU A 259 6.78 24.01 23.46
CA GLU A 259 7.23 25.26 24.13
C GLU A 259 7.67 26.32 23.12
N LEU A 260 8.37 25.91 22.05
CA LEU A 260 8.90 26.82 21.04
C LEU A 260 7.81 27.57 20.26
N THR A 261 6.68 26.93 19.98
CA THR A 261 5.63 27.50 19.11
C THR A 261 4.41 27.97 19.88
N GLY A 262 4.16 27.42 21.06
CA GLY A 262 2.96 27.68 21.85
C GLY A 262 1.65 27.30 21.16
N ALA A 263 1.69 26.62 20.02
CA ALA A 263 0.54 26.26 19.22
C ALA A 263 0.15 24.79 19.45
N LEU A 264 -1.16 24.52 19.44
CA LEU A 264 -1.67 23.15 19.52
C LEU A 264 -1.20 22.32 18.32
N ARG A 265 -0.69 21.13 18.59
CA ARG A 265 -0.37 20.11 17.59
C ARG A 265 -1.00 18.77 17.94
N VAL A 266 -1.32 17.98 16.92
CA VAL A 266 -1.88 16.62 17.06
C VAL A 266 -1.06 15.66 16.23
N GLY A 267 -0.45 14.68 16.91
CA GLY A 267 0.50 13.76 16.28
C GLY A 267 1.87 14.39 15.98
N PRO A 268 2.75 13.70 15.23
CA PRO A 268 2.58 12.35 14.70
C PRO A 268 2.65 11.24 15.76
N GLN A 269 3.00 11.56 17.01
CA GLN A 269 3.07 10.59 18.11
C GLN A 269 1.66 10.03 18.41
N SER A 270 1.62 8.73 18.70
CA SER A 270 0.39 8.03 19.05
C SER A 270 0.54 7.27 20.35
N ALA A 271 -0.49 7.28 21.18
CA ALA A 271 -0.58 6.44 22.38
C ALA A 271 -0.68 4.93 22.03
N GLY A 272 -0.88 4.58 20.77
CA GLY A 272 -0.98 3.20 20.30
C GLY A 272 -2.12 2.42 20.94
N ALA A 273 -1.95 1.10 20.99
CA ALA A 273 -2.91 0.20 21.64
C ALA A 273 -2.64 0.06 23.14
N ALA A 274 -1.41 0.27 23.58
CA ALA A 274 -0.96 0.24 24.95
C ALA A 274 0.09 1.36 25.17
N PRO A 275 -0.13 2.27 26.14
CA PRO A 275 -1.26 2.30 27.09
C PRO A 275 -2.60 2.71 26.43
N GLY A 276 -2.60 3.33 25.22
CA GLY A 276 -3.79 3.80 24.54
C GLY A 276 -4.32 5.13 25.09
N PRO A 277 -5.50 5.59 24.61
CA PRO A 277 -6.21 6.77 25.08
C PRO A 277 -6.46 6.72 26.60
N ALA A 278 -6.44 7.89 27.27
CA ALA A 278 -6.72 7.99 28.69
C ALA A 278 -8.12 7.46 29.04
N SER A 279 -9.12 7.73 28.19
CA SER A 279 -10.49 7.24 28.32
C SER A 279 -10.63 5.71 28.34
N TYR A 280 -9.62 4.97 27.92
CA TYR A 280 -9.64 3.50 27.91
C TYR A 280 -9.31 2.88 29.27
N ASP A 281 -8.84 3.67 30.24
CA ASP A 281 -8.48 3.24 31.59
C ASP A 281 -7.44 2.09 31.61
N LYS A 282 -6.46 2.18 30.70
CA LYS A 282 -5.35 1.21 30.56
C LYS A 282 -3.98 1.81 30.88
N GLY A 283 -3.98 2.92 31.63
CA GLY A 283 -2.76 3.61 32.04
C GLY A 283 -2.31 4.72 31.10
N GLY A 284 -3.08 5.06 30.06
CA GLY A 284 -2.85 6.26 29.23
C GLY A 284 -3.12 7.53 30.02
N THR A 285 -2.26 8.54 29.86
CA THR A 285 -2.37 9.84 30.53
C THR A 285 -2.28 11.03 29.58
N GLU A 286 -1.80 10.80 28.35
CA GLU A 286 -1.68 11.84 27.33
C GLU A 286 -3.00 12.01 26.58
N PRO A 287 -3.40 13.28 26.27
CA PRO A 287 -4.64 13.56 25.58
C PRO A 287 -4.57 13.09 24.12
N THR A 288 -5.58 12.35 23.69
CA THR A 288 -5.67 11.83 22.33
C THR A 288 -6.89 12.35 21.58
N VAL A 289 -6.95 12.13 20.27
CA VAL A 289 -8.15 12.40 19.44
C VAL A 289 -9.36 11.64 19.97
N THR A 290 -9.18 10.39 20.42
CA THR A 290 -10.28 9.61 21.05
C THR A 290 -10.79 10.29 22.31
N ASP A 291 -9.90 10.78 23.19
CA ASP A 291 -10.29 11.49 24.40
C ASP A 291 -11.05 12.78 24.06
N ALA A 292 -10.61 13.51 23.03
CA ALA A 292 -11.32 14.68 22.54
C ALA A 292 -12.74 14.33 22.05
N ASN A 293 -12.90 13.27 21.26
CA ASN A 293 -14.21 12.81 20.79
C ASN A 293 -15.13 12.37 21.95
N VAL A 294 -14.57 11.80 23.02
CA VAL A 294 -15.33 11.45 24.25
C VAL A 294 -15.80 12.71 25.00
N VAL A 295 -14.91 13.70 25.16
CA VAL A 295 -15.24 14.97 25.85
C VAL A 295 -16.30 15.74 25.08
N LEU A 296 -16.25 15.74 23.75
CA LEU A 296 -17.24 16.40 22.90
C LEU A 296 -18.58 15.66 22.82
N GLY A 297 -18.64 14.40 23.30
CA GLY A 297 -19.84 13.58 23.25
C GLY A 297 -20.06 12.89 21.89
N TYR A 298 -19.08 12.93 20.98
CA TYR A 298 -19.16 12.20 19.71
C TYR A 298 -19.02 10.69 19.91
N ILE A 299 -18.30 10.28 20.96
CA ILE A 299 -18.30 8.91 21.47
C ILE A 299 -19.10 8.90 22.77
N PRO A 300 -20.31 8.31 22.79
CA PRO A 300 -21.15 8.26 24.00
C PRO A 300 -20.56 7.24 25.00
N ALA A 301 -19.83 7.74 26.00
CA ALA A 301 -19.10 6.94 26.99
C ALA A 301 -19.97 5.91 27.71
N GLU A 302 -21.27 6.21 27.89
CA GLU A 302 -22.22 5.38 28.64
C GLU A 302 -22.75 4.18 27.82
N HIS A 303 -22.62 4.22 26.47
CA HIS A 303 -23.27 3.28 25.57
C HIS A 303 -22.27 2.43 24.72
N VAL A 304 -20.97 2.71 24.82
CA VAL A 304 -19.96 2.02 24.00
C VAL A 304 -19.26 0.93 24.80
N ALA A 305 -19.45 -0.33 24.36
CA ALA A 305 -18.65 -1.47 24.79
C ALA A 305 -17.53 -1.70 23.77
N LEU A 306 -16.28 -1.43 24.13
CA LEU A 306 -15.13 -1.63 23.25
C LEU A 306 -14.71 -3.11 23.24
N GLY A 307 -14.48 -3.65 22.05
CA GLY A 307 -13.95 -5.01 21.89
C GLY A 307 -14.90 -6.14 22.27
N GLY A 308 -16.19 -5.85 22.46
CA GLY A 308 -17.18 -6.87 22.85
C GLY A 308 -17.16 -7.23 24.34
N ASP A 309 -16.30 -6.60 25.13
CA ASP A 309 -16.25 -6.75 26.57
C ASP A 309 -17.28 -5.75 27.19
N LYS A 310 -18.36 -6.29 27.72
CA LYS A 310 -19.45 -5.50 28.32
C LYS A 310 -19.03 -4.77 29.61
N ASP A 311 -17.94 -5.21 30.22
CA ASP A 311 -17.42 -4.63 31.47
C ASP A 311 -16.42 -3.49 31.20
N TRP A 312 -15.94 -3.33 29.98
CA TRP A 312 -15.02 -2.26 29.61
C TRP A 312 -15.77 -0.98 29.25
N LYS A 313 -15.76 -0.04 30.16
CA LYS A 313 -16.41 1.28 30.02
C LYS A 313 -15.40 2.35 29.61
N ILE A 314 -15.84 3.23 28.73
CA ILE A 314 -15.11 4.47 28.41
C ILE A 314 -15.22 5.44 29.60
N ARG A 315 -14.09 5.99 30.02
CA ARG A 315 -13.95 6.91 31.15
C ARG A 315 -13.84 8.35 30.67
N LYS A 316 -14.96 9.06 30.65
CA LYS A 316 -15.02 10.49 30.27
C LYS A 316 -14.22 11.38 31.23
N ASP A 317 -14.25 11.08 32.52
CA ASP A 317 -13.49 11.79 33.54
C ASP A 317 -11.98 11.74 33.28
N LEU A 318 -11.42 10.59 32.88
CA LEU A 318 -10.01 10.46 32.52
C LEU A 318 -9.68 11.20 31.22
N ALA A 319 -10.58 11.20 30.23
CA ALA A 319 -10.42 12.00 29.03
C ALA A 319 -10.37 13.51 29.35
N GLU A 320 -11.24 14.01 30.19
CA GLU A 320 -11.22 15.41 30.63
C GLU A 320 -9.94 15.76 31.39
N GLU A 321 -9.50 14.89 32.31
CA GLU A 321 -8.23 15.07 33.04
C GLU A 321 -7.02 15.13 32.13
N SER A 322 -6.94 14.27 31.12
CA SER A 322 -5.82 14.24 30.18
C SER A 322 -5.72 15.53 29.35
N ILE A 323 -6.84 16.16 28.99
CA ILE A 323 -6.89 17.40 28.18
C ILE A 323 -6.57 18.65 28.98
N LYS A 324 -6.82 18.67 30.30
CA LYS A 324 -6.62 19.85 31.15
C LYS A 324 -5.24 20.53 31.04
N PRO A 325 -4.12 19.82 31.02
CA PRO A 325 -2.79 20.45 30.86
C PRO A 325 -2.66 21.24 29.56
N VAL A 326 -3.15 20.68 28.45
CA VAL A 326 -3.15 21.32 27.13
C VAL A 326 -4.09 22.53 27.12
N ALA A 327 -5.28 22.40 27.69
CA ALA A 327 -6.24 23.49 27.83
C ALA A 327 -5.66 24.66 28.62
N LYS A 328 -4.99 24.38 29.73
CA LYS A 328 -4.29 25.39 30.54
C LYS A 328 -3.19 26.11 29.77
N ALA A 329 -2.37 25.36 29.00
CA ALA A 329 -1.29 25.94 28.18
C ALA A 329 -1.82 26.89 27.10
N LEU A 330 -3.02 26.58 26.55
CA LEU A 330 -3.67 27.40 25.52
C LEU A 330 -4.58 28.52 26.08
N GLY A 331 -4.88 28.52 27.36
CA GLY A 331 -5.85 29.47 27.96
C GLY A 331 -7.31 29.21 27.54
N LEU A 332 -7.63 27.95 27.18
CA LEU A 332 -8.94 27.53 26.67
C LEU A 332 -9.66 26.61 27.68
N SER A 333 -10.99 26.47 27.54
CA SER A 333 -11.71 25.42 28.24
C SER A 333 -11.39 24.03 27.68
N VAL A 334 -11.61 22.98 28.48
CA VAL A 334 -11.40 21.57 28.06
C VAL A 334 -12.20 21.25 26.80
N LYS A 335 -13.45 21.68 26.68
CA LYS A 335 -14.28 21.45 25.49
C LYS A 335 -13.78 22.20 24.27
N GLN A 336 -13.35 23.45 24.41
CA GLN A 336 -12.75 24.20 23.29
C GLN A 336 -11.42 23.57 22.81
N THR A 337 -10.62 23.10 23.77
CA THR A 337 -9.37 22.38 23.44
C THR A 337 -9.66 21.07 22.73
N ALA A 338 -10.64 20.30 23.20
CA ALA A 338 -11.08 19.08 22.54
C ALA A 338 -11.58 19.33 21.11
N ALA A 339 -12.36 20.40 20.89
CA ALA A 339 -12.75 20.80 19.53
C ALA A 339 -11.54 21.14 18.65
N GLY A 340 -10.59 21.93 19.17
CA GLY A 340 -9.36 22.26 18.45
C GLY A 340 -8.51 21.03 18.11
N ILE A 341 -8.47 20.01 18.98
CA ILE A 341 -7.79 18.73 18.69
C ILE A 341 -8.43 18.03 17.47
N VAL A 342 -9.77 17.98 17.45
CA VAL A 342 -10.53 17.37 16.35
C VAL A 342 -10.36 18.17 15.05
N ASP A 343 -10.37 19.50 15.12
CA ASP A 343 -10.16 20.35 13.95
C ASP A 343 -8.77 20.13 13.33
N ILE A 344 -7.71 20.10 14.14
CA ILE A 344 -6.34 19.89 13.65
C ILE A 344 -6.16 18.50 13.03
N VAL A 345 -6.73 17.45 13.62
CA VAL A 345 -6.63 16.12 13.02
C VAL A 345 -7.41 16.04 11.70
N ASN A 346 -8.55 16.74 11.58
CA ASN A 346 -9.28 16.85 10.32
C ASN A 346 -8.47 17.58 9.24
N GLU A 347 -7.77 18.67 9.58
CA GLU A 347 -6.87 19.37 8.66
C GLU A 347 -5.69 18.50 8.22
N ASN A 348 -5.10 17.71 9.11
CA ASN A 348 -4.04 16.76 8.77
C ASN A 348 -4.53 15.70 7.76
N MET A 349 -5.73 15.16 7.95
CA MET A 349 -6.36 14.21 7.03
C MET A 349 -6.76 14.87 5.70
N TYR A 350 -7.27 16.10 5.74
CA TYR A 350 -7.56 16.89 4.54
C TYR A 350 -6.31 17.12 3.71
N GLY A 351 -5.18 17.44 4.36
CA GLY A 351 -3.88 17.52 3.70
C GLY A 351 -3.52 16.22 2.95
N ALA A 352 -3.74 15.06 3.55
CA ALA A 352 -3.50 13.77 2.90
C ALA A 352 -4.45 13.51 1.71
N LEU A 353 -5.74 13.87 1.83
CA LEU A 353 -6.71 13.76 0.74
C LEU A 353 -6.33 14.63 -0.47
N ARG A 354 -5.72 15.80 -0.23
CA ARG A 354 -5.20 16.65 -1.32
C ARG A 354 -4.05 16.00 -2.08
N LEU A 355 -3.17 15.24 -1.41
CA LEU A 355 -2.06 14.53 -2.07
C LEU A 355 -2.54 13.48 -3.08
N VAL A 356 -3.69 12.86 -2.83
CA VAL A 356 -4.25 11.85 -3.74
C VAL A 356 -5.21 12.42 -4.78
N SER A 357 -5.64 13.67 -4.65
CA SER A 357 -6.57 14.34 -5.56
C SER A 357 -5.96 15.56 -6.24
N VAL A 358 -5.90 16.71 -5.56
CA VAL A 358 -5.48 18.00 -6.15
C VAL A 358 -4.06 17.95 -6.71
N GLU A 359 -3.12 17.32 -6.02
CA GLU A 359 -1.73 17.20 -6.50
C GLU A 359 -1.58 16.33 -7.75
N LYS A 360 -2.60 15.49 -8.03
CA LYS A 360 -2.68 14.69 -9.25
C LYS A 360 -3.59 15.30 -10.34
N GLY A 361 -4.02 16.55 -10.14
CA GLY A 361 -4.87 17.27 -11.09
C GLY A 361 -6.34 16.85 -11.08
N TYR A 362 -6.82 16.22 -9.99
CA TYR A 362 -8.23 15.88 -9.84
C TYR A 362 -8.96 16.89 -8.96
N ASP A 363 -10.20 17.22 -9.33
CA ASP A 363 -11.08 18.04 -8.50
C ASP A 363 -11.80 17.14 -7.47
N PRO A 364 -11.62 17.35 -6.17
CA PRO A 364 -12.30 16.57 -5.14
C PRO A 364 -13.82 16.55 -5.25
N ARG A 365 -14.43 17.57 -5.84
CA ARG A 365 -15.89 17.70 -6.02
C ARG A 365 -16.48 16.66 -6.98
N ASP A 366 -15.65 16.05 -7.84
CA ASP A 366 -16.06 15.01 -8.78
C ASP A 366 -16.09 13.61 -8.15
N PHE A 367 -15.75 13.51 -6.85
CA PHE A 367 -15.61 12.26 -6.12
C PHE A 367 -16.52 12.22 -4.89
N ALA A 368 -17.17 11.08 -4.66
CA ALA A 368 -17.79 10.81 -3.37
C ALA A 368 -16.70 10.51 -2.33
N LEU A 369 -16.95 10.88 -1.07
CA LEU A 369 -16.04 10.55 0.03
C LEU A 369 -16.57 9.33 0.79
N ILE A 370 -15.74 8.30 0.99
CA ILE A 370 -16.10 7.14 1.79
C ILE A 370 -15.20 7.02 3.01
N GLY A 371 -15.81 7.05 4.22
CA GLY A 371 -15.11 6.99 5.49
C GLY A 371 -15.32 5.67 6.20
N PHE A 372 -14.23 5.02 6.59
CA PHE A 372 -14.25 3.75 7.31
C PHE A 372 -13.08 3.62 8.29
N GLY A 373 -12.87 2.43 8.85
CA GLY A 373 -12.00 2.24 10.01
C GLY A 373 -12.73 2.52 11.32
N GLY A 374 -12.06 2.27 12.43
CA GLY A 374 -12.67 2.40 13.76
C GLY A 374 -13.04 3.83 14.14
N ALA A 375 -12.33 4.84 13.62
CA ALA A 375 -12.54 6.24 13.92
C ALA A 375 -13.08 7.07 12.73
N GLY A 376 -12.92 6.57 11.49
CA GLY A 376 -13.25 7.31 10.27
C GLY A 376 -14.65 7.92 10.24
N PRO A 377 -15.72 7.20 10.60
CA PRO A 377 -17.07 7.75 10.59
C PRO A 377 -17.26 9.01 11.42
N LEU A 378 -16.51 9.19 12.52
CA LEU A 378 -16.58 10.37 13.38
C LEU A 378 -16.12 11.66 12.68
N HIS A 379 -15.24 11.53 11.68
CA HIS A 379 -14.62 12.65 10.98
C HIS A 379 -15.17 12.88 9.57
N ALA A 380 -16.00 11.96 9.08
CA ALA A 380 -16.43 11.90 7.70
C ALA A 380 -17.18 13.16 7.21
N ASN A 381 -18.10 13.70 8.02
CA ASN A 381 -18.84 14.91 7.67
C ASN A 381 -17.92 16.14 7.58
N ALA A 382 -16.99 16.28 8.54
CA ALA A 382 -16.03 17.39 8.55
C ALA A 382 -15.13 17.34 7.31
N LEU A 383 -14.62 16.16 6.94
CA LEU A 383 -13.80 15.97 5.74
C LEU A 383 -14.60 16.19 4.46
N GLY A 384 -15.86 15.78 4.40
CA GLY A 384 -16.76 16.10 3.29
C GLY A 384 -16.95 17.59 3.06
N LYS A 385 -17.09 18.36 4.16
CA LYS A 385 -17.15 19.84 4.11
C LYS A 385 -15.83 20.44 3.64
N LEU A 386 -14.68 20.01 4.17
CA LEU A 386 -13.36 20.53 3.82
C LEU A 386 -13.00 20.24 2.37
N THR A 387 -13.29 19.04 1.87
CA THR A 387 -13.01 18.64 0.48
C THR A 387 -14.10 19.09 -0.50
N SER A 388 -15.28 19.45 -0.01
CA SER A 388 -16.49 19.65 -0.82
C SER A 388 -16.91 18.40 -1.62
N SER A 389 -16.57 17.21 -1.13
CA SER A 389 -16.83 15.91 -1.78
C SER A 389 -18.12 15.31 -1.27
N TRP A 390 -19.07 15.13 -2.16
CA TRP A 390 -20.41 14.62 -1.82
C TRP A 390 -20.86 13.56 -2.82
N PRO A 391 -21.64 12.54 -2.38
CA PRO A 391 -22.04 12.30 -1.00
C PRO A 391 -20.90 11.76 -0.14
N VAL A 392 -21.08 11.89 1.20
CA VAL A 392 -20.26 11.16 2.18
C VAL A 392 -20.92 9.81 2.45
N ILE A 393 -20.18 8.74 2.24
CA ILE A 393 -20.65 7.36 2.37
C ILE A 393 -20.02 6.75 3.63
N ILE A 394 -20.87 6.23 4.52
CA ILE A 394 -20.44 5.40 5.64
C ILE A 394 -20.94 3.98 5.40
N PRO A 395 -20.03 3.00 5.21
CA PRO A 395 -20.43 1.63 4.94
C PRO A 395 -21.03 0.95 6.18
N PRO A 396 -21.89 -0.04 6.02
CA PRO A 396 -22.29 -0.91 7.12
C PRO A 396 -21.05 -1.64 7.68
N GLY A 397 -20.81 -1.56 8.99
CA GLY A 397 -19.63 -2.16 9.61
C GLY A 397 -18.30 -1.51 9.19
N PRO A 398 -18.14 -0.20 9.34
CA PRO A 398 -16.96 0.51 8.83
C PRO A 398 -15.64 -0.01 9.42
N GLY A 399 -15.64 -0.46 10.67
CA GLY A 399 -14.45 -1.02 11.32
C GLY A 399 -13.98 -2.37 10.78
N VAL A 400 -14.74 -3.02 9.89
CA VAL A 400 -14.41 -4.32 9.28
C VAL A 400 -14.47 -4.29 7.75
N LEU A 401 -14.45 -3.12 7.14
CA LEU A 401 -14.57 -2.97 5.68
C LEU A 401 -13.43 -3.67 4.93
N CYS A 402 -12.22 -3.69 5.49
CA CYS A 402 -11.08 -4.42 4.92
C CYS A 402 -11.41 -5.92 4.72
N ALA A 403 -12.11 -6.55 5.68
CA ALA A 403 -12.52 -7.95 5.55
C ALA A 403 -13.57 -8.15 4.43
N TYR A 404 -14.45 -7.18 4.19
CA TYR A 404 -15.33 -7.20 3.02
C TYR A 404 -14.54 -7.10 1.72
N GLY A 405 -13.48 -6.28 1.69
CA GLY A 405 -12.56 -6.19 0.57
C GLY A 405 -11.88 -7.52 0.27
N ASP A 406 -11.37 -8.19 1.30
CA ASP A 406 -10.71 -9.50 1.17
C ASP A 406 -11.61 -10.57 0.53
N VAL A 407 -12.91 -10.58 0.84
CA VAL A 407 -13.87 -11.53 0.27
C VAL A 407 -14.43 -11.10 -1.08
N SER A 408 -14.42 -9.81 -1.40
CA SER A 408 -14.99 -9.27 -2.65
C SER A 408 -13.97 -9.15 -3.78
N THR A 409 -12.67 -9.29 -3.47
CA THR A 409 -11.62 -9.14 -4.46
C THR A 409 -11.29 -10.44 -5.20
N ASN A 410 -10.56 -10.32 -6.31
CA ASN A 410 -10.34 -11.39 -7.27
C ASN A 410 -8.92 -11.93 -7.23
N ILE A 411 -8.75 -13.16 -7.74
CA ILE A 411 -7.41 -13.66 -8.03
C ILE A 411 -6.85 -12.85 -9.19
N GLN A 412 -5.63 -12.35 -9.02
CA GLN A 412 -4.89 -11.74 -10.10
C GLN A 412 -3.42 -12.11 -10.04
N ASP A 413 -2.77 -12.04 -11.20
CA ASP A 413 -1.33 -12.09 -11.30
C ASP A 413 -0.84 -11.16 -12.40
N GLU A 414 0.39 -10.70 -12.26
CA GLU A 414 1.03 -9.83 -13.23
C GLU A 414 2.35 -10.42 -13.74
N SER A 415 2.71 -10.02 -14.94
CA SER A 415 4.02 -10.29 -15.47
C SER A 415 4.53 -9.05 -16.18
N SER A 416 5.77 -8.66 -15.87
CA SER A 416 6.44 -7.52 -16.48
C SER A 416 7.80 -7.90 -17.07
N MET A 417 8.32 -7.01 -17.92
CA MET A 417 9.70 -7.04 -18.36
C MET A 417 10.17 -5.66 -18.79
N SER A 418 11.45 -5.38 -18.65
CA SER A 418 12.06 -4.18 -19.25
C SER A 418 12.23 -4.36 -20.75
N PHE A 419 11.80 -3.32 -21.47
CA PHE A 419 11.88 -3.24 -22.92
C PHE A 419 12.20 -1.80 -23.33
N ILE A 420 13.48 -1.40 -23.21
CA ILE A 420 13.91 -0.03 -23.44
C ILE A 420 14.16 0.17 -24.92
N ARG A 421 13.23 0.90 -25.55
CA ARG A 421 13.34 1.15 -26.98
C ARG A 421 12.53 2.37 -27.39
N ARG A 422 13.10 3.22 -28.25
CA ARG A 422 12.43 4.38 -28.85
C ARG A 422 11.29 3.93 -29.75
N PHE A 423 10.24 4.72 -29.86
CA PHE A 423 9.09 4.43 -30.73
C PHE A 423 9.53 4.23 -32.18
N SER A 424 10.40 5.12 -32.70
CA SER A 424 10.93 5.04 -34.08
C SER A 424 11.67 3.74 -34.40
N HIS A 425 12.26 3.08 -33.40
CA HIS A 425 13.01 1.84 -33.53
C HIS A 425 12.22 0.60 -33.10
N THR A 426 10.92 0.74 -32.87
CA THR A 426 10.08 -0.30 -32.29
C THR A 426 9.08 -0.87 -33.30
N ASN A 427 9.09 -2.18 -33.48
CA ASN A 427 8.12 -2.86 -34.32
C ASN A 427 6.85 -3.18 -33.52
N LYS A 428 5.71 -2.67 -33.96
CA LYS A 428 4.40 -2.91 -33.35
C LYS A 428 4.11 -4.42 -33.14
N LYS A 429 4.42 -5.27 -34.12
CA LYS A 429 4.17 -6.72 -34.03
C LYS A 429 4.99 -7.36 -32.92
N GLU A 430 6.23 -6.91 -32.71
CA GLU A 430 7.09 -7.38 -31.63
C GLU A 430 6.49 -7.03 -30.25
N VAL A 431 6.07 -5.79 -30.08
CA VAL A 431 5.46 -5.32 -28.80
C VAL A 431 4.17 -6.07 -28.49
N VAL A 432 3.29 -6.24 -29.48
CA VAL A 432 2.06 -7.04 -29.34
C VAL A 432 2.37 -8.46 -28.88
N LYS A 433 3.36 -9.11 -29.50
CA LYS A 433 3.76 -10.47 -29.13
C LYS A 433 4.28 -10.54 -27.70
N ILE A 434 5.09 -9.56 -27.28
CA ILE A 434 5.60 -9.50 -25.90
C ILE A 434 4.43 -9.39 -24.91
N PHE A 435 3.46 -8.52 -25.15
CA PHE A 435 2.29 -8.40 -24.28
C PHE A 435 1.46 -9.69 -24.21
N GLU A 436 1.29 -10.38 -25.33
CA GLU A 436 0.62 -11.69 -25.35
C GLU A 436 1.39 -12.75 -24.55
N ASP A 437 2.71 -12.78 -24.65
CA ASP A 437 3.58 -13.69 -23.88
C ASP A 437 3.54 -13.37 -22.37
N LEU A 438 3.55 -12.08 -21.99
CA LEU A 438 3.40 -11.64 -20.60
C LEU A 438 2.03 -12.06 -20.04
N ALA A 439 0.94 -11.84 -20.77
CA ALA A 439 -0.39 -12.27 -20.39
C ALA A 439 -0.49 -13.80 -20.21
N LYS A 440 0.14 -14.56 -21.12
CA LYS A 440 0.24 -16.01 -21.00
C LYS A 440 1.02 -16.44 -19.77
N LYS A 441 2.07 -15.73 -19.41
CA LYS A 441 2.87 -16.01 -18.21
C LYS A 441 2.07 -15.75 -16.93
N ALA A 442 1.40 -14.60 -16.82
CA ALA A 442 0.51 -14.26 -15.70
C ALA A 442 -0.67 -15.24 -15.58
N SER A 443 -1.23 -15.70 -16.71
CA SER A 443 -2.32 -16.69 -16.72
C SER A 443 -1.98 -18.02 -16.06
N LYS A 444 -0.71 -18.41 -15.98
CA LYS A 444 -0.32 -19.69 -15.37
C LYS A 444 -0.69 -19.81 -13.90
N THR A 445 -0.66 -18.70 -13.16
CA THR A 445 -1.09 -18.68 -11.76
C THR A 445 -2.59 -18.92 -11.66
N LEU A 446 -3.38 -18.31 -12.55
CA LEU A 446 -4.83 -18.51 -12.57
C LEU A 446 -5.19 -19.95 -13.04
N ASP A 447 -4.39 -20.53 -13.95
CA ASP A 447 -4.54 -21.96 -14.34
C ASP A 447 -4.34 -22.88 -13.13
N ALA A 448 -3.30 -22.63 -12.33
CA ALA A 448 -3.00 -23.40 -11.11
C ALA A 448 -4.10 -23.29 -10.04
N GLU A 449 -4.81 -22.16 -9.99
CA GLU A 449 -5.95 -21.91 -9.09
C GLU A 449 -7.27 -22.46 -9.64
N GLY A 450 -7.31 -22.96 -10.88
CA GLY A 450 -8.48 -23.53 -11.51
C GLY A 450 -9.48 -22.50 -12.04
N VAL A 451 -9.05 -21.26 -12.28
CA VAL A 451 -9.88 -20.22 -12.87
C VAL A 451 -10.08 -20.49 -14.37
N SER A 452 -11.34 -20.54 -14.82
CA SER A 452 -11.66 -20.75 -16.24
C SER A 452 -11.16 -19.59 -17.11
N LYS A 453 -10.64 -19.90 -18.31
CA LYS A 453 -10.17 -18.89 -19.26
C LYS A 453 -11.26 -17.88 -19.66
N SER A 454 -12.51 -18.34 -19.77
CA SER A 454 -13.66 -17.49 -20.11
C SER A 454 -14.05 -16.49 -19.02
N LYS A 455 -13.52 -16.67 -17.80
CA LYS A 455 -13.74 -15.79 -16.65
C LYS A 455 -12.56 -14.87 -16.37
N ARG A 456 -11.65 -14.69 -17.32
CA ARG A 456 -10.47 -13.85 -17.14
C ARG A 456 -10.60 -12.57 -17.93
N THR A 457 -10.11 -11.49 -17.35
CA THR A 457 -9.86 -10.22 -18.02
C THR A 457 -8.37 -9.96 -18.02
N THR A 458 -7.87 -9.28 -19.04
CA THR A 458 -6.46 -8.90 -19.14
C THR A 458 -6.37 -7.41 -19.40
N SER A 459 -5.61 -6.69 -18.58
CA SER A 459 -5.24 -5.30 -18.79
C SER A 459 -3.74 -5.20 -19.11
N TYR A 460 -3.39 -4.16 -19.85
CA TYR A 460 -2.02 -3.94 -20.32
C TYR A 460 -1.55 -2.56 -19.90
N GLN A 461 -0.30 -2.50 -19.46
CA GLN A 461 0.33 -1.28 -18.99
C GLN A 461 1.71 -1.14 -19.60
N VAL A 462 2.12 0.09 -19.83
CA VAL A 462 3.46 0.42 -20.29
C VAL A 462 4.01 1.62 -19.52
N ASP A 463 5.25 1.52 -19.08
CA ASP A 463 5.97 2.68 -18.55
C ASP A 463 6.64 3.40 -19.72
N LEU A 464 6.26 4.66 -19.95
CA LEU A 464 6.79 5.54 -20.99
C LEU A 464 7.52 6.73 -20.40
N ARG A 465 8.42 7.30 -21.20
CA ARG A 465 9.06 8.60 -20.93
C ARG A 465 9.40 9.29 -22.23
N TYR A 466 9.58 10.61 -22.20
CA TYR A 466 10.30 11.28 -23.28
C TYR A 466 11.77 10.91 -23.26
N LEU A 467 12.38 10.88 -24.43
CA LEU A 467 13.80 10.55 -24.56
C LEU A 467 14.66 11.49 -23.70
N GLY A 468 15.52 10.93 -22.86
CA GLY A 468 16.37 11.68 -21.95
C GLY A 468 15.75 12.00 -20.59
N GLN A 469 14.46 11.78 -20.37
CA GLN A 469 13.86 11.94 -19.04
C GLN A 469 14.22 10.77 -18.11
N GLY A 470 14.40 11.07 -16.83
CA GLY A 470 14.60 10.07 -15.77
C GLY A 470 13.28 9.48 -15.24
N LEU A 471 12.20 10.25 -15.32
CA LEU A 471 10.87 9.87 -14.84
C LEU A 471 10.13 9.08 -15.91
N THR A 472 9.36 8.07 -15.47
CA THR A 472 8.43 7.33 -16.32
C THR A 472 6.99 7.53 -15.84
N ILE A 473 6.05 7.56 -16.79
CA ILE A 473 4.61 7.57 -16.50
C ILE A 473 4.05 6.22 -16.94
N ASN A 474 3.23 5.62 -16.08
CA ASN A 474 2.51 4.39 -16.40
C ASN A 474 1.26 4.70 -17.21
N VAL A 475 1.09 4.04 -18.35
CA VAL A 475 -0.04 4.23 -19.28
C VAL A 475 -0.81 2.92 -19.39
N ASP A 476 -2.09 2.96 -19.03
CA ASP A 476 -3.03 1.87 -19.28
C ASP A 476 -3.58 1.96 -20.71
N PHE A 477 -3.69 0.82 -21.40
CA PHE A 477 -4.22 0.78 -22.74
C PHE A 477 -4.87 -0.56 -23.09
N GLU A 478 -5.66 -0.58 -24.15
CA GLU A 478 -6.26 -1.78 -24.71
C GLU A 478 -5.38 -2.36 -25.83
N LEU A 479 -5.06 -3.66 -25.76
CA LEU A 479 -4.23 -4.31 -26.79
C LEU A 479 -4.83 -4.23 -28.18
N SER A 480 -6.16 -4.15 -28.30
CA SER A 480 -6.90 -3.92 -29.54
C SER A 480 -6.59 -2.54 -30.16
N GLU A 481 -6.41 -1.51 -29.35
CA GLU A 481 -6.00 -0.17 -29.82
C GLU A 481 -4.58 -0.20 -30.37
N LEU A 482 -3.63 -0.80 -29.63
CA LEU A 482 -2.27 -0.98 -30.11
C LEU A 482 -2.23 -1.75 -31.43
N LYS A 483 -3.00 -2.83 -31.57
CA LYS A 483 -3.10 -3.61 -32.81
C LYS A 483 -3.65 -2.77 -33.98
N LYS A 484 -4.64 -1.94 -33.72
CA LYS A 484 -5.31 -1.12 -34.77
C LYS A 484 -4.51 0.13 -35.12
N LYS A 485 -4.20 0.96 -34.13
CA LYS A 485 -3.65 2.31 -34.32
C LYS A 485 -2.12 2.38 -34.22
N GLY A 486 -1.45 1.38 -33.63
CA GLY A 486 0.00 1.40 -33.41
C GLY A 486 0.41 2.05 -32.08
N LEU A 487 1.71 2.36 -31.97
CA LEU A 487 2.29 2.95 -30.76
C LEU A 487 1.78 4.38 -30.51
N ASP A 488 1.37 5.10 -31.54
CA ASP A 488 0.90 6.48 -31.43
C ASP A 488 -0.30 6.58 -30.48
N ALA A 489 -1.23 5.60 -30.52
CA ALA A 489 -2.37 5.57 -29.58
C ALA A 489 -1.97 5.50 -28.10
N ILE A 490 -0.82 4.91 -27.81
CA ILE A 490 -0.27 4.87 -26.45
C ILE A 490 0.49 6.16 -26.16
N GLY A 491 1.18 6.69 -27.18
CA GLY A 491 1.90 7.95 -27.11
C GLY A 491 0.98 9.14 -26.81
N ASP A 492 -0.18 9.22 -27.45
CA ASP A 492 -1.17 10.27 -27.23
C ASP A 492 -1.69 10.23 -25.76
N LYS A 493 -2.00 9.04 -25.25
CA LYS A 493 -2.39 8.87 -23.83
C LYS A 493 -1.29 9.28 -22.85
N PHE A 494 -0.04 9.03 -23.20
CA PHE A 494 1.10 9.45 -22.39
C PHE A 494 1.19 10.99 -22.37
N ASP A 495 1.03 11.66 -23.50
CA ASP A 495 1.05 13.12 -23.59
C ASP A 495 -0.06 13.74 -22.76
N GLU A 496 -1.30 13.22 -22.84
CA GLU A 496 -2.44 13.63 -22.02
C GLU A 496 -2.14 13.50 -20.52
N LEU A 497 -1.59 12.36 -20.10
CA LEU A 497 -1.22 12.13 -18.68
C LEU A 497 -0.06 13.04 -18.25
N HIS A 498 0.93 13.27 -19.11
CA HIS A 498 2.05 14.16 -18.81
C HIS A 498 1.56 15.59 -18.63
N GLU A 499 0.65 16.06 -19.49
CA GLU A 499 0.05 17.38 -19.37
C GLU A 499 -0.82 17.51 -18.10
N GLN A 500 -1.58 16.47 -17.76
CA GLN A 500 -2.35 16.44 -16.51
C GLN A 500 -1.46 16.55 -15.28
N LEU A 501 -0.32 15.84 -15.25
CA LEU A 501 0.57 15.79 -14.08
C LEU A 501 1.52 17.00 -13.99
N PHE A 502 1.98 17.51 -15.13
CA PHE A 502 3.04 18.51 -15.19
C PHE A 502 2.62 19.83 -15.87
N THR A 503 1.40 19.92 -16.36
CA THR A 503 0.83 21.10 -17.08
C THR A 503 1.46 21.38 -18.44
N PHE A 504 2.25 20.48 -19.00
CA PHE A 504 2.81 20.58 -20.35
C PHE A 504 3.06 19.18 -20.95
N SER A 505 3.16 19.10 -22.26
CA SER A 505 3.69 17.99 -23.04
C SER A 505 4.88 18.44 -23.88
N LEU A 506 5.72 17.52 -24.36
CA LEU A 506 6.88 17.80 -25.18
C LEU A 506 6.71 17.22 -26.58
N ASP A 507 7.20 17.93 -27.59
CA ASP A 507 7.34 17.40 -28.94
C ASP A 507 8.67 16.63 -29.08
N GLU A 508 8.82 15.61 -28.22
CA GLU A 508 10.01 14.79 -28.13
C GLU A 508 9.68 13.30 -28.37
N GLU A 509 10.67 12.58 -28.86
CA GLU A 509 10.53 11.13 -29.08
C GLU A 509 10.25 10.39 -27.77
N LYS A 510 9.30 9.45 -27.80
CA LYS A 510 8.93 8.62 -26.66
C LYS A 510 9.73 7.33 -26.64
N GLU A 511 10.00 6.85 -25.42
CA GLU A 511 10.72 5.61 -25.16
C GLU A 511 9.89 4.67 -24.30
N LEU A 512 9.72 3.43 -24.76
CA LEU A 512 9.19 2.33 -23.96
C LEU A 512 10.24 1.95 -22.91
N VAL A 513 9.81 1.69 -21.68
CA VAL A 513 10.74 1.30 -20.58
C VAL A 513 10.39 -0.07 -20.03
N ASN A 514 9.17 -0.26 -19.55
CA ASN A 514 8.68 -1.56 -19.07
C ASN A 514 7.32 -1.87 -19.71
N LEU A 515 7.12 -3.14 -20.00
CA LEU A 515 5.86 -3.69 -20.52
C LEU A 515 5.26 -4.62 -19.45
N ARG A 516 3.93 -4.56 -19.26
CA ARG A 516 3.24 -5.36 -18.25
C ARG A 516 1.88 -5.83 -18.72
N ALA A 517 1.54 -7.06 -18.34
CA ALA A 517 0.20 -7.60 -18.45
C ALA A 517 -0.30 -8.08 -17.08
N VAL A 518 -1.52 -7.70 -16.72
CA VAL A 518 -2.21 -8.12 -15.50
C VAL A 518 -3.41 -8.96 -15.92
N VAL A 519 -3.51 -10.18 -15.40
CA VAL A 519 -4.62 -11.09 -15.65
C VAL A 519 -5.40 -11.28 -14.37
N LYS A 520 -6.71 -11.04 -14.44
CA LYS A 520 -7.64 -11.10 -13.30
C LYS A 520 -8.76 -12.09 -13.55
N ASP A 521 -9.22 -12.77 -12.49
CA ASP A 521 -10.50 -13.49 -12.49
C ASP A 521 -11.65 -12.46 -12.56
N GLN A 522 -12.79 -12.85 -13.13
CA GLN A 522 -14.00 -12.02 -13.03
C GLN A 522 -14.50 -12.02 -11.59
N ALA A 523 -14.93 -10.83 -11.12
CA ALA A 523 -15.47 -10.66 -9.79
C ALA A 523 -16.60 -11.64 -9.49
N LEU A 524 -16.53 -12.28 -8.33
CA LEU A 524 -17.71 -12.87 -7.74
C LEU A 524 -18.72 -11.74 -7.52
N SER A 525 -19.91 -11.88 -8.12
CA SER A 525 -21.01 -10.93 -7.89
C SER A 525 -21.57 -11.13 -6.48
N LEU A 526 -20.82 -10.66 -5.48
CA LEU A 526 -21.31 -10.59 -4.11
C LEU A 526 -22.29 -9.42 -4.03
N LYS A 527 -23.53 -9.71 -3.65
CA LYS A 527 -24.50 -8.66 -3.34
C LYS A 527 -24.47 -8.36 -1.85
N ALA A 528 -24.43 -7.08 -1.51
CA ALA A 528 -24.64 -6.69 -0.12
C ALA A 528 -26.06 -7.10 0.33
N PRO A 529 -26.26 -7.49 1.58
CA PRO A 529 -27.58 -7.68 2.11
C PRO A 529 -28.42 -6.41 1.90
N SER A 530 -29.60 -6.57 1.31
CA SER A 530 -30.50 -5.44 1.15
C SER A 530 -31.03 -5.02 2.53
N VAL A 531 -30.80 -3.78 2.89
CA VAL A 531 -31.36 -3.18 4.10
C VAL A 531 -32.70 -2.54 3.74
N LYS A 532 -33.70 -2.66 4.59
CA LYS A 532 -34.97 -1.96 4.39
C LYS A 532 -34.73 -0.46 4.26
N LYS A 533 -35.35 0.17 3.26
CA LYS A 533 -35.24 1.61 3.07
C LYS A 533 -35.80 2.30 4.34
N GLY A 534 -34.96 3.09 4.99
CA GLY A 534 -35.36 3.87 6.15
C GLY A 534 -36.30 5.02 5.78
N GLY A 535 -37.08 5.48 6.74
CA GLY A 535 -37.84 6.72 6.64
C GLY A 535 -36.96 7.95 6.93
N PRO A 536 -37.52 9.17 6.81
CA PRO A 536 -36.82 10.42 7.13
C PRO A 536 -36.49 10.59 8.62
N LYS A 537 -37.09 9.78 9.49
CA LYS A 537 -36.80 9.74 10.93
C LYS A 537 -36.35 8.34 11.32
N PRO A 538 -35.41 8.20 12.28
CA PRO A 538 -35.02 6.92 12.82
C PRO A 538 -36.24 6.20 13.45
N SER A 539 -36.27 4.87 13.38
CA SER A 539 -37.29 4.09 14.11
C SER A 539 -37.03 4.22 15.63
N LYS A 540 -38.07 4.16 16.44
CA LYS A 540 -37.94 4.22 17.90
C LYS A 540 -36.98 3.16 18.44
N ASP A 541 -36.94 1.98 17.83
CA ASP A 541 -36.10 0.86 18.24
C ASP A 541 -34.61 1.07 17.89
N SER A 542 -34.28 2.06 17.04
CA SER A 542 -32.90 2.41 16.68
C SER A 542 -32.34 3.60 17.47
N VAL A 543 -33.17 4.23 18.32
CA VAL A 543 -32.73 5.33 19.19
C VAL A 543 -32.32 4.75 20.54
N ILE A 544 -31.05 4.89 20.91
CA ILE A 544 -30.51 4.46 22.21
C ILE A 544 -30.69 5.55 23.26
N ASP A 545 -30.42 6.79 22.86
CA ASP A 545 -30.54 7.97 23.71
C ASP A 545 -30.99 9.17 22.87
N ASP A 546 -32.12 9.76 23.19
CA ASP A 546 -32.66 10.92 22.48
C ASP A 546 -32.25 12.27 23.12
N GLY A 547 -31.57 12.21 24.25
CA GLY A 547 -31.10 13.37 25.01
C GLY A 547 -29.58 13.54 25.05
N ALA A 548 -28.82 12.75 24.28
CA ALA A 548 -27.38 12.84 24.28
C ALA A 548 -26.90 14.25 23.93
N LYS A 549 -25.93 14.75 24.72
CA LYS A 549 -25.37 16.08 24.54
C LYS A 549 -24.06 16.01 23.76
N VAL A 550 -23.96 16.82 22.73
CA VAL A 550 -22.76 16.98 21.93
C VAL A 550 -22.30 18.44 21.90
N PHE A 551 -21.00 18.66 21.87
CA PHE A 551 -20.42 20.01 21.73
C PHE A 551 -19.95 20.19 20.28
N MET A 552 -20.64 21.05 19.54
CA MET A 552 -20.35 21.33 18.14
C MET A 552 -20.52 22.82 17.85
N ASP A 553 -19.68 23.38 16.96
CA ASP A 553 -19.71 24.81 16.60
C ASP A 553 -19.68 25.77 17.81
N GLY A 554 -18.90 25.41 18.84
CA GLY A 554 -18.74 26.21 20.07
C GLY A 554 -19.92 26.15 21.04
N LYS A 555 -20.91 25.29 20.79
CA LYS A 555 -22.14 25.18 21.59
C LYS A 555 -22.42 23.73 22.01
N GLU A 556 -23.04 23.58 23.17
CA GLU A 556 -23.60 22.30 23.58
C GLU A 556 -25.05 22.21 23.05
N SER A 557 -25.32 21.17 22.26
CA SER A 557 -26.64 20.91 21.69
C SER A 557 -27.08 19.50 22.05
N LYS A 558 -28.38 19.24 22.05
CA LYS A 558 -28.88 17.87 22.12
C LYS A 558 -28.79 17.21 20.75
N SER A 559 -28.51 15.91 20.71
CA SER A 559 -28.28 15.16 19.45
C SER A 559 -29.48 15.21 18.48
N HIS A 560 -30.72 15.39 18.98
CA HIS A 560 -31.90 15.48 18.12
C HIS A 560 -32.13 16.87 17.52
N ASP A 561 -31.39 17.90 17.99
CA ASP A 561 -31.45 19.28 17.47
C ASP A 561 -30.42 19.53 16.34
N LEU A 562 -29.57 18.52 16.03
CA LEU A 562 -28.53 18.56 15.02
C LEU A 562 -28.96 17.76 13.77
#